data_02da4c640c47c67a5cc887eb4dd6925d
#
_entry.id   02da4c640c47c67a5cc887eb4dd6925d
#
_cell.length_a   1.000
_cell.length_b   1.000
_cell.length_c   1.000
_cell.angle_alpha   90.00
_cell.angle_beta   90.00
_cell.angle_gamma   90.00
#
_symmetry.space_group_name_H-M   'P 1'
#
loop_
_entity.id
_entity.type
_entity.pdbx_description
1 polymer ?
#
loop_
_entity_poly.entity_id
_entity_poly.type
_entity_poly.pdbx_seq_one_letter_code
_entity_poly.pdbx_strand_id
1 'polypeptide(L)'
;IVFGLILTACGGSDTAEETVEEAEEAPQESLDSPATTAAPAEPAPPTASVGVVYDIGGRGDLSFNDMAYAGLEKAIADLGVDGIDLEPNEGGENRPELLTLLADEGKDLIIGVGFLFADAMTEVATAYPDTSFGIIDSAVEPANVSGMVFAEEQGSFLVGVAAGLKTTTNKIGFIGGVEFPLIQKFEAGFAAGVAAACPTCTVDVKYVTYPPDFGGFNDAAKAKEIALAQYEEGADIIYHAAGGAGNGLFEAAKEVSDSTGTKVWAIGVDADQANTVSSELAPYILTSMIKRVDVAVYNTIKAVVDGTFAGGVTVFDLSVDGVGYSTTGGWIDDIVSDIEGYKAQIISGEITVPAAP
;
A
#
# COMPACT_ATOMS: atom_id res chain seq x y z
N ILE A 1 -27.24 -48.34 18.82
CA ILE A 1 -28.66 -48.73 18.77
C ILE A 1 -29.28 -47.93 17.66
N VAL A 2 -29.25 -48.33 16.40
CA VAL A 2 -29.88 -49.39 15.63
C VAL A 2 -31.35 -49.05 15.23
N PHE A 3 -31.55 -49.04 13.91
CA PHE A 3 -32.76 -49.27 13.05
C PHE A 3 -33.83 -48.16 13.00
N GLY A 4 -34.52 -47.92 11.86
CA GLY A 4 -34.67 -48.75 10.68
C GLY A 4 -35.46 -48.03 9.57
N LEU A 5 -35.29 -48.58 8.39
CA LEU A 5 -36.08 -48.39 7.19
C LEU A 5 -37.57 -48.66 7.40
N ILE A 6 -38.45 -48.07 6.55
CA ILE A 6 -39.53 -48.75 5.89
C ILE A 6 -39.92 -48.02 4.60
N LEU A 7 -39.87 -48.77 3.48
CA LEU A 7 -40.57 -48.56 2.20
C LEU A 7 -42.04 -48.84 2.34
N THR A 8 -42.90 -48.21 1.54
CA THR A 8 -44.00 -48.89 0.88
C THR A 8 -44.45 -48.16 -0.37
N ALA A 9 -44.65 -48.97 -1.40
CA ALA A 9 -45.14 -48.70 -2.75
C ALA A 9 -46.65 -48.97 -2.85
N CYS A 10 -47.18 -48.81 -4.05
CA CYS A 10 -48.43 -49.16 -4.70
C CYS A 10 -49.27 -47.92 -5.02
N GLY A 11 -49.68 -47.62 -6.27
CA GLY A 11 -50.05 -48.51 -7.36
C GLY A 11 -51.46 -48.12 -7.76
N GLY A 12 -51.75 -47.97 -9.07
CA GLY A 12 -53.09 -47.75 -9.57
C GLY A 12 -53.10 -47.26 -11.02
N SER A 13 -53.15 -48.20 -11.89
CA SER A 13 -53.51 -48.09 -13.32
C SER A 13 -54.95 -47.68 -13.53
N ASP A 14 -55.23 -46.90 -14.57
CA ASP A 14 -56.39 -47.14 -15.40
C ASP A 14 -56.25 -46.61 -16.83
N THR A 15 -56.61 -47.47 -17.77
CA THR A 15 -56.65 -47.39 -19.22
C THR A 15 -57.92 -46.70 -19.71
N ALA A 16 -57.82 -45.96 -20.83
CA ALA A 16 -58.86 -45.83 -21.86
C ALA A 16 -58.26 -45.13 -23.09
N GLU A 17 -58.09 -45.88 -24.11
CA GLU A 17 -58.67 -46.01 -25.46
C GLU A 17 -58.69 -44.71 -26.32
N GLU A 18 -57.92 -44.88 -27.42
CA GLU A 18 -58.11 -44.51 -28.85
C GLU A 18 -59.17 -43.48 -29.26
N THR A 19 -58.67 -42.51 -30.03
CA THR A 19 -59.27 -42.22 -31.35
C THR A 19 -58.18 -41.67 -32.28
N VAL A 20 -58.09 -42.33 -33.44
CA VAL A 20 -57.25 -41.97 -34.58
C VAL A 20 -58.03 -40.93 -35.38
N GLU A 21 -57.36 -39.80 -35.70
CA GLU A 21 -57.79 -38.92 -36.77
C GLU A 21 -56.58 -38.50 -37.61
N GLU A 22 -56.70 -38.80 -38.87
CA GLU A 22 -55.76 -38.60 -39.97
C GLU A 22 -55.84 -37.15 -40.41
N ALA A 23 -54.69 -36.45 -40.48
CA ALA A 23 -54.62 -35.16 -41.18
C ALA A 23 -53.21 -34.83 -41.66
N GLU A 24 -53.07 -34.85 -42.95
CA GLU A 24 -52.38 -33.90 -43.83
C GLU A 24 -50.90 -33.60 -43.63
N GLU A 25 -50.10 -34.02 -44.58
CA GLU A 25 -48.71 -33.61 -44.89
C GLU A 25 -48.62 -32.08 -45.14
N ALA A 26 -47.74 -31.42 -44.41
CA ALA A 26 -47.22 -30.08 -44.75
C ALA A 26 -45.70 -30.15 -44.92
N PRO A 27 -45.08 -29.28 -45.73
CA PRO A 27 -43.79 -29.56 -46.37
C PRO A 27 -42.60 -29.38 -45.37
N GLN A 28 -41.61 -30.26 -45.55
CA GLN A 28 -40.31 -30.20 -44.82
C GLN A 28 -39.56 -28.93 -45.19
N GLU A 29 -39.46 -28.03 -44.23
CA GLU A 29 -38.43 -27.01 -44.24
C GLU A 29 -37.07 -27.64 -43.85
N SER A 30 -36.07 -27.34 -44.65
CA SER A 30 -34.69 -27.75 -44.49
C SER A 30 -34.12 -27.27 -43.14
N LEU A 31 -33.74 -28.22 -42.30
CA LEU A 31 -32.99 -27.93 -41.08
C LEU A 31 -31.65 -27.33 -41.42
N ASP A 32 -31.51 -26.07 -41.03
CA ASP A 32 -30.31 -25.28 -41.06
C ASP A 32 -29.12 -25.96 -40.35
N SER A 33 -27.96 -25.75 -40.89
CA SER A 33 -26.67 -26.16 -40.34
C SER A 33 -26.51 -25.78 -38.84
N PRO A 34 -25.85 -26.62 -38.04
CA PRO A 34 -25.58 -26.26 -36.65
C PRO A 34 -24.70 -25.02 -36.60
N ALA A 35 -25.17 -24.01 -35.88
CA ALA A 35 -24.38 -22.83 -35.57
C ALA A 35 -23.03 -23.26 -34.98
N THR A 36 -21.98 -22.98 -35.69
CA THR A 36 -20.59 -23.13 -35.20
C THR A 36 -20.45 -22.21 -33.99
N THR A 37 -20.47 -22.78 -32.79
CA THR A 37 -20.06 -22.06 -31.58
C THR A 37 -18.62 -21.65 -31.81
N ALA A 38 -18.39 -20.35 -31.99
CA ALA A 38 -17.03 -19.79 -32.04
C ALA A 38 -16.29 -20.20 -30.76
N ALA A 39 -15.12 -20.78 -30.89
CA ALA A 39 -14.23 -21.03 -29.76
C ALA A 39 -14.02 -19.71 -29.04
N PRO A 40 -13.89 -19.71 -27.68
CA PRO A 40 -13.53 -18.51 -26.96
C PRO A 40 -12.27 -17.90 -27.61
N ALA A 41 -12.32 -16.61 -27.90
CA ALA A 41 -11.14 -15.90 -28.43
C ALA A 41 -9.98 -16.09 -27.44
N GLU A 42 -8.80 -16.47 -27.95
CA GLU A 42 -7.58 -16.45 -27.12
C GLU A 42 -7.43 -15.04 -26.51
N PRO A 43 -7.01 -14.95 -25.23
CA PRO A 43 -6.74 -13.64 -24.64
C PRO A 43 -5.72 -12.89 -25.49
N ALA A 44 -5.92 -11.58 -25.64
CA ALA A 44 -4.94 -10.74 -26.31
C ALA A 44 -3.60 -10.86 -25.60
N PRO A 45 -2.44 -10.82 -26.31
CA PRO A 45 -1.14 -10.83 -25.66
C PRO A 45 -1.02 -9.62 -24.72
N PRO A 46 -0.30 -9.75 -23.59
CA PRO A 46 -0.10 -8.67 -22.65
C PRO A 46 0.57 -7.46 -23.32
N THR A 47 0.25 -6.26 -22.86
CA THR A 47 0.78 -5.01 -23.41
C THR A 47 2.23 -4.75 -23.00
N ALA A 48 2.65 -5.27 -21.85
CA ALA A 48 4.01 -5.30 -21.34
C ALA A 48 4.13 -6.39 -20.25
N SER A 49 5.36 -6.80 -19.94
CA SER A 49 5.69 -7.71 -18.84
C SER A 49 6.41 -6.97 -17.73
N VAL A 50 5.94 -7.10 -16.48
CA VAL A 50 6.40 -6.31 -15.34
C VAL A 50 6.74 -7.22 -14.17
N GLY A 51 7.91 -7.00 -13.54
CA GLY A 51 8.29 -7.61 -12.28
C GLY A 51 8.41 -6.57 -11.17
N VAL A 52 7.88 -6.88 -9.98
CA VAL A 52 8.02 -6.06 -8.77
C VAL A 52 8.70 -6.89 -7.70
N VAL A 53 9.72 -6.34 -7.05
CA VAL A 53 10.41 -6.99 -5.93
C VAL A 53 10.24 -6.13 -4.69
N TYR A 54 9.61 -6.69 -3.64
CA TYR A 54 9.30 -5.98 -2.41
C TYR A 54 10.50 -5.81 -1.47
N ASP A 55 10.36 -4.94 -0.48
CA ASP A 55 11.34 -4.74 0.58
C ASP A 55 11.02 -5.61 1.81
N ILE A 56 11.80 -5.43 2.88
CA ILE A 56 11.66 -6.11 4.17
C ILE A 56 10.20 -6.04 4.64
N GLY A 57 9.68 -7.18 5.07
CA GLY A 57 8.29 -7.35 5.46
C GLY A 57 7.40 -7.91 4.35
N GLY A 58 7.75 -7.67 3.09
CA GLY A 58 6.98 -8.19 1.96
C GLY A 58 5.52 -7.73 1.94
N ARG A 59 4.68 -8.50 1.26
CA ARG A 59 3.24 -8.25 1.21
C ARG A 59 2.55 -8.57 2.54
N GLY A 60 1.46 -7.85 2.81
CA GLY A 60 0.70 -7.97 4.05
C GLY A 60 1.20 -7.04 5.14
N ASP A 61 2.05 -6.07 4.82
CA ASP A 61 2.51 -5.03 5.74
C ASP A 61 1.43 -3.98 6.05
N LEU A 62 0.34 -3.96 5.28
CA LEU A 62 -0.77 -3.00 5.35
C LEU A 62 -0.31 -1.54 5.13
N SER A 63 0.83 -1.34 4.47
CA SER A 63 1.54 -0.08 4.32
C SER A 63 2.28 -0.03 2.97
N PHE A 64 3.61 0.10 2.99
CA PHE A 64 4.49 0.41 1.88
C PHE A 64 4.48 -0.62 0.73
N ASN A 65 4.70 -1.91 1.06
CA ASN A 65 4.74 -2.96 0.06
C ASN A 65 3.35 -3.24 -0.53
N ASP A 66 2.31 -3.21 0.31
CA ASP A 66 0.92 -3.38 -0.16
C ASP A 66 0.48 -2.22 -1.07
N MET A 67 0.98 -0.99 -0.84
CA MET A 67 0.73 0.14 -1.75
C MET A 67 1.43 -0.05 -3.10
N ALA A 68 2.66 -0.61 -3.13
CA ALA A 68 3.32 -0.95 -4.38
C ALA A 68 2.56 -2.04 -5.15
N TYR A 69 2.08 -3.06 -4.44
CA TYR A 69 1.23 -4.09 -5.02
C TYR A 69 -0.08 -3.53 -5.59
N ALA A 70 -0.74 -2.62 -4.87
CA ALA A 70 -1.97 -1.99 -5.36
C ALA A 70 -1.74 -1.27 -6.70
N GLY A 71 -0.58 -0.66 -6.89
CA GLY A 71 -0.18 -0.05 -8.17
C GLY A 71 0.00 -1.08 -9.29
N LEU A 72 0.64 -2.21 -9.00
CA LEU A 72 0.80 -3.33 -9.94
C LEU A 72 -0.55 -3.96 -10.29
N GLU A 73 -1.36 -4.29 -9.28
CA GLU A 73 -2.68 -4.90 -9.47
C GLU A 73 -3.59 -4.02 -10.34
N LYS A 74 -3.56 -2.70 -10.07
CA LYS A 74 -4.28 -1.73 -10.91
C LYS A 74 -3.76 -1.70 -12.35
N ALA A 75 -2.46 -1.79 -12.55
CA ALA A 75 -1.88 -1.83 -13.90
C ALA A 75 -2.25 -3.12 -14.65
N ILE A 76 -2.26 -4.27 -13.98
CA ILE A 76 -2.75 -5.53 -14.55
C ILE A 76 -4.21 -5.37 -15.00
N ALA A 77 -5.06 -4.82 -14.15
CA ALA A 77 -6.48 -4.66 -14.44
C ALA A 77 -6.78 -3.66 -15.56
N ASP A 78 -6.13 -2.49 -15.54
CA ASP A 78 -6.46 -1.38 -16.43
C ASP A 78 -5.69 -1.39 -17.75
N LEU A 79 -4.44 -1.88 -17.73
CA LEU A 79 -3.51 -1.81 -18.87
C LEU A 79 -3.27 -3.16 -19.53
N GLY A 80 -3.69 -4.27 -18.91
CA GLY A 80 -3.51 -5.63 -19.44
C GLY A 80 -2.04 -6.07 -19.46
N VAL A 81 -1.23 -5.62 -18.51
CA VAL A 81 0.17 -6.05 -18.36
C VAL A 81 0.24 -7.46 -17.75
N ASP A 82 1.29 -8.21 -18.09
CA ASP A 82 1.67 -9.45 -17.40
C ASP A 82 2.57 -9.09 -16.22
N GLY A 83 1.96 -8.97 -15.03
CA GLY A 83 2.62 -8.57 -13.79
C GLY A 83 2.90 -9.75 -12.88
N ILE A 84 4.15 -9.84 -12.38
CA ILE A 84 4.52 -10.76 -11.30
C ILE A 84 5.18 -10.00 -10.15
N ASP A 85 5.11 -10.56 -8.97
CA ASP A 85 5.74 -10.00 -7.79
C ASP A 85 6.58 -11.06 -7.06
N LEU A 86 7.69 -10.61 -6.46
CA LEU A 86 8.64 -11.45 -5.74
C LEU A 86 8.97 -10.81 -4.39
N GLU A 87 9.27 -11.66 -3.42
CA GLU A 87 9.75 -11.24 -2.11
C GLU A 87 11.20 -11.69 -1.92
N PRO A 88 12.09 -10.82 -1.39
CA PRO A 88 13.42 -11.24 -1.01
C PRO A 88 13.35 -12.16 0.23
N ASN A 89 14.47 -12.81 0.55
CA ASN A 89 14.62 -13.48 1.83
C ASN A 89 14.55 -12.47 2.99
N GLU A 90 14.44 -12.95 4.23
CA GLU A 90 14.21 -12.13 5.43
C GLU A 90 15.21 -10.96 5.59
N GLY A 91 16.47 -11.15 5.24
CA GLY A 91 17.50 -10.08 5.29
C GLY A 91 17.62 -9.27 4.01
N GLY A 92 16.99 -9.72 2.93
CA GLY A 92 17.03 -9.07 1.63
C GLY A 92 18.35 -9.19 0.88
N GLU A 93 19.24 -10.13 1.27
CA GLU A 93 20.56 -10.29 0.64
C GLU A 93 20.47 -10.73 -0.82
N ASN A 94 19.36 -11.38 -1.21
CA ASN A 94 19.13 -11.87 -2.57
C ASN A 94 18.43 -10.87 -3.48
N ARG A 95 18.40 -9.58 -3.14
CA ARG A 95 17.84 -8.52 -4.03
C ARG A 95 18.49 -8.52 -5.42
N PRO A 96 19.85 -8.59 -5.56
CA PRO A 96 20.48 -8.63 -6.87
C PRO A 96 20.06 -9.84 -7.71
N GLU A 97 19.95 -11.03 -7.09
CA GLU A 97 19.55 -12.25 -7.76
C GLU A 97 18.12 -12.17 -8.29
N LEU A 98 17.19 -11.56 -7.50
CA LEU A 98 15.79 -11.41 -7.91
C LEU A 98 15.65 -10.42 -9.07
N LEU A 99 16.35 -9.28 -9.03
CA LEU A 99 16.36 -8.33 -10.14
C LEU A 99 16.96 -8.98 -11.41
N THR A 100 18.06 -9.72 -11.27
CA THR A 100 18.71 -10.44 -12.38
C THR A 100 17.80 -11.51 -12.97
N LEU A 101 17.10 -12.28 -12.12
CA LEU A 101 16.14 -13.29 -12.57
C LEU A 101 15.06 -12.69 -13.48
N LEU A 102 14.47 -11.56 -13.08
CA LEU A 102 13.46 -10.88 -13.86
C LEU A 102 14.00 -10.31 -15.17
N ALA A 103 15.24 -9.80 -15.15
CA ALA A 103 15.91 -9.31 -16.34
C ALA A 103 16.26 -10.44 -17.34
N ASP A 104 16.72 -11.60 -16.83
CA ASP A 104 16.98 -12.79 -17.64
C ASP A 104 15.69 -13.39 -18.24
N GLU A 105 14.56 -13.26 -17.54
CA GLU A 105 13.23 -13.62 -18.07
C GLU A 105 12.74 -12.63 -19.16
N GLY A 106 13.43 -11.51 -19.37
CA GLY A 106 13.11 -10.52 -20.37
C GLY A 106 11.90 -9.65 -20.01
N LYS A 107 11.72 -9.31 -18.72
CA LYS A 107 10.69 -8.34 -18.32
C LYS A 107 10.97 -6.97 -18.93
N ASP A 108 9.91 -6.29 -19.40
CA ASP A 108 10.00 -4.95 -19.98
C ASP A 108 10.28 -3.88 -18.91
N LEU A 109 9.78 -4.11 -17.68
CA LEU A 109 10.00 -3.23 -16.54
C LEU A 109 10.20 -4.07 -15.26
N ILE A 110 11.20 -3.68 -14.46
CA ILE A 110 11.48 -4.29 -13.16
C ILE A 110 11.52 -3.18 -12.11
N ILE A 111 10.69 -3.30 -11.06
CA ILE A 111 10.60 -2.32 -9.98
C ILE A 111 11.12 -2.91 -8.69
N GLY A 112 12.13 -2.28 -8.10
CA GLY A 112 12.59 -2.53 -6.73
C GLY A 112 11.87 -1.58 -5.76
N VAL A 113 11.18 -2.15 -4.78
CA VAL A 113 10.41 -1.39 -3.80
C VAL A 113 11.30 -1.07 -2.60
N GLY A 114 11.73 0.19 -2.47
CA GLY A 114 12.49 0.68 -1.34
C GLY A 114 13.96 0.99 -1.63
N PHE A 115 14.50 1.88 -0.81
CA PHE A 115 15.86 2.42 -0.96
C PHE A 115 16.97 1.37 -0.77
N LEU A 116 16.68 0.26 -0.11
CA LEU A 116 17.65 -0.82 0.08
C LEU A 116 17.99 -1.57 -1.22
N PHE A 117 17.27 -1.30 -2.30
CA PHE A 117 17.60 -1.80 -3.64
C PHE A 117 18.67 -0.96 -4.35
N ALA A 118 19.11 0.19 -3.86
CA ALA A 118 19.91 1.15 -4.61
C ALA A 118 21.19 0.55 -5.22
N ASP A 119 21.97 -0.19 -4.44
CA ASP A 119 23.21 -0.82 -4.91
C ASP A 119 22.91 -1.94 -5.93
N ALA A 120 21.99 -2.85 -5.62
CA ALA A 120 21.57 -3.93 -6.50
C ALA A 120 20.98 -3.40 -7.81
N MET A 121 20.16 -2.36 -7.74
CA MET A 121 19.55 -1.71 -8.89
C MET A 121 20.62 -1.08 -9.80
N THR A 122 21.62 -0.43 -9.23
CA THR A 122 22.72 0.17 -9.97
C THR A 122 23.53 -0.90 -10.71
N GLU A 123 23.84 -2.02 -10.07
CA GLU A 123 24.59 -3.12 -10.66
C GLU A 123 23.79 -3.78 -11.79
N VAL A 124 22.55 -4.20 -11.52
CA VAL A 124 21.75 -4.96 -12.47
C VAL A 124 21.31 -4.08 -13.66
N ALA A 125 20.86 -2.85 -13.43
CA ALA A 125 20.46 -1.95 -14.51
C ALA A 125 21.63 -1.59 -15.44
N THR A 126 22.86 -1.53 -14.92
CA THR A 126 24.07 -1.33 -15.73
C THR A 126 24.35 -2.56 -16.62
N ALA A 127 24.09 -3.77 -16.12
CA ALA A 127 24.28 -5.01 -16.85
C ALA A 127 23.20 -5.26 -17.93
N TYR A 128 21.99 -4.72 -17.73
CA TYR A 128 20.84 -4.88 -18.62
C TYR A 128 20.35 -3.52 -19.18
N PRO A 129 21.13 -2.85 -20.06
CA PRO A 129 20.83 -1.48 -20.49
C PRO A 129 19.57 -1.33 -21.34
N ASP A 130 19.06 -2.42 -21.92
CA ASP A 130 17.85 -2.44 -22.75
C ASP A 130 16.57 -2.71 -21.94
N THR A 131 16.69 -3.07 -20.66
CA THR A 131 15.56 -3.28 -19.74
C THR A 131 15.25 -1.98 -19.01
N SER A 132 13.97 -1.65 -18.83
CA SER A 132 13.54 -0.52 -18.00
C SER A 132 13.50 -0.93 -16.52
N PHE A 133 13.96 -0.04 -15.65
CA PHE A 133 13.93 -0.26 -14.21
C PHE A 133 13.23 0.89 -13.48
N GLY A 134 12.65 0.58 -12.33
CA GLY A 134 12.11 1.56 -11.38
C GLY A 134 12.62 1.28 -9.98
N ILE A 135 12.87 2.33 -9.20
CA ILE A 135 13.20 2.20 -7.80
C ILE A 135 12.37 3.18 -6.97
N ILE A 136 11.79 2.70 -5.88
CA ILE A 136 11.03 3.54 -4.94
C ILE A 136 11.94 4.02 -3.82
N ASP A 137 11.77 5.28 -3.40
CA ASP A 137 12.50 5.92 -2.30
C ASP A 137 14.02 6.09 -2.54
N SER A 138 14.45 6.00 -3.79
CA SER A 138 15.85 6.24 -4.13
C SER A 138 16.01 6.78 -5.54
N ALA A 139 17.20 7.26 -5.81
CA ALA A 139 17.67 7.64 -7.15
C ALA A 139 19.04 7.01 -7.39
N VAL A 140 19.24 6.44 -8.58
CA VAL A 140 20.48 5.79 -8.97
C VAL A 140 20.93 6.28 -10.34
N GLU A 141 22.21 6.10 -10.69
CA GLU A 141 22.84 6.71 -11.86
C GLU A 141 22.43 6.11 -13.24
N PRO A 142 22.12 4.79 -13.40
CA PRO A 142 21.84 4.23 -14.73
C PRO A 142 20.66 4.93 -15.43
N ALA A 143 20.85 5.30 -16.71
CA ALA A 143 19.87 6.09 -17.48
C ALA A 143 18.56 5.33 -17.80
N ASN A 144 18.53 4.02 -17.62
CA ASN A 144 17.36 3.16 -17.77
C ASN A 144 16.61 2.93 -16.45
N VAL A 145 16.91 3.70 -15.39
CA VAL A 145 16.21 3.62 -14.10
C VAL A 145 15.39 4.88 -13.84
N SER A 146 14.12 4.70 -13.52
CA SER A 146 13.23 5.74 -12.98
C SER A 146 13.24 5.69 -11.46
N GLY A 147 13.79 6.71 -10.82
CA GLY A 147 13.73 6.90 -9.35
C GLY A 147 12.45 7.62 -8.95
N MET A 148 11.65 7.00 -8.11
CA MET A 148 10.40 7.54 -7.57
C MET A 148 10.64 7.96 -6.12
N VAL A 149 10.82 9.26 -5.87
CA VAL A 149 11.07 9.81 -4.54
C VAL A 149 9.91 10.68 -4.08
N PHE A 150 9.73 10.79 -2.77
CA PHE A 150 8.58 11.47 -2.19
C PHE A 150 9.02 12.62 -1.28
N ALA A 151 8.15 13.61 -1.13
CA ALA A 151 8.31 14.68 -0.16
C ALA A 151 7.65 14.24 1.16
N GLU A 152 8.24 13.23 1.82
CA GLU A 152 7.70 12.63 3.03
C GLU A 152 7.52 13.64 4.15
N GLU A 153 8.45 14.61 4.24
CA GLU A 153 8.38 15.71 5.21
C GLU A 153 7.10 16.54 5.05
N GLN A 154 6.62 16.73 3.80
CA GLN A 154 5.43 17.54 3.56
C GLN A 154 4.15 16.84 4.03
N GLY A 155 3.99 15.53 3.71
CA GLY A 155 2.85 14.73 4.19
C GLY A 155 2.87 14.58 5.71
N SER A 156 4.06 14.32 6.28
CA SER A 156 4.26 14.21 7.73
C SER A 156 3.98 15.52 8.48
N PHE A 157 4.27 16.66 7.87
CA PHE A 157 3.89 17.96 8.43
C PHE A 157 2.38 18.07 8.63
N LEU A 158 1.57 17.64 7.64
CA LEU A 158 0.12 17.74 7.73
C LEU A 158 -0.46 16.87 8.85
N VAL A 159 0.04 15.64 9.03
CA VAL A 159 -0.39 14.80 10.16
C VAL A 159 0.20 15.27 11.49
N GLY A 160 1.34 15.96 11.47
CA GLY A 160 1.88 16.69 12.62
C GLY A 160 0.98 17.85 13.07
N VAL A 161 0.42 18.61 12.11
CA VAL A 161 -0.61 19.63 12.38
C VAL A 161 -1.85 18.97 13.00
N ALA A 162 -2.32 17.85 12.44
CA ALA A 162 -3.45 17.12 12.99
C ALA A 162 -3.19 16.69 14.44
N ALA A 163 -2.00 16.13 14.73
CA ALA A 163 -1.61 15.74 16.08
C ALA A 163 -1.57 16.95 17.05
N GLY A 164 -0.96 18.06 16.63
CA GLY A 164 -0.87 19.26 17.44
C GLY A 164 -2.22 19.91 17.77
N LEU A 165 -3.19 19.85 16.85
CA LEU A 165 -4.54 20.37 17.06
C LEU A 165 -5.44 19.43 17.88
N LYS A 166 -5.14 18.12 17.90
CA LYS A 166 -6.00 17.08 18.54
C LYS A 166 -5.47 16.60 19.89
N THR A 167 -4.18 16.82 20.19
CA THR A 167 -3.65 16.40 21.49
C THR A 167 -4.32 17.11 22.67
N THR A 168 -4.51 16.40 23.75
CA THR A 168 -5.05 16.90 25.01
C THR A 168 -3.99 16.97 26.12
N THR A 169 -2.86 16.29 25.92
CA THR A 169 -1.76 16.22 26.90
C THR A 169 -0.58 17.10 26.55
N ASN A 170 -0.52 17.62 25.32
CA ASN A 170 0.66 18.29 24.72
C ASN A 170 1.90 17.39 24.61
N LYS A 171 1.72 16.09 24.75
CA LYS A 171 2.78 15.08 24.57
C LYS A 171 2.40 14.15 23.42
N ILE A 172 3.28 14.09 22.45
CA ILE A 172 3.07 13.37 21.20
C ILE A 172 4.26 12.45 20.98
N GLY A 173 4.06 11.26 20.41
CA GLY A 173 5.11 10.32 20.09
C GLY A 173 5.37 10.23 18.58
N PHE A 174 6.59 9.86 18.22
CA PHE A 174 6.98 9.41 16.89
C PHE A 174 7.75 8.09 16.98
N ILE A 175 7.43 7.13 16.10
CA ILE A 175 8.13 5.86 16.01
C ILE A 175 8.61 5.65 14.56
N GLY A 176 9.91 5.77 14.31
CA GLY A 176 10.54 5.41 13.06
C GLY A 176 10.94 3.94 13.02
N GLY A 177 10.84 3.28 11.87
CA GLY A 177 11.31 1.90 11.71
C GLY A 177 12.82 1.78 11.95
N VAL A 178 13.61 2.58 11.26
CA VAL A 178 15.08 2.62 11.38
C VAL A 178 15.55 4.08 11.38
N GLU A 179 16.53 4.43 12.22
CA GLU A 179 17.15 5.75 12.17
C GLU A 179 18.00 5.89 10.89
N PHE A 180 17.38 6.37 9.84
CA PHE A 180 18.00 6.56 8.53
C PHE A 180 17.51 7.88 7.91
N PRO A 181 18.30 8.56 7.05
CA PRO A 181 17.95 9.87 6.51
C PRO A 181 16.56 9.97 5.87
N LEU A 182 16.10 8.90 5.19
CA LEU A 182 14.76 8.87 4.64
C LEU A 182 13.68 8.94 5.73
N ILE A 183 13.83 8.17 6.81
CA ILE A 183 12.85 8.15 7.91
C ILE A 183 12.94 9.42 8.76
N GLN A 184 14.11 10.04 8.83
CA GLN A 184 14.29 11.35 9.45
C GLN A 184 13.53 12.47 8.72
N LYS A 185 13.20 12.34 7.42
CA LYS A 185 12.31 13.27 6.73
C LYS A 185 10.89 13.24 7.32
N PHE A 186 10.37 12.05 7.61
CA PHE A 186 9.06 11.90 8.28
C PHE A 186 9.08 12.52 9.68
N GLU A 187 10.12 12.25 10.47
CA GLU A 187 10.31 12.83 11.80
C GLU A 187 10.33 14.35 11.75
N ALA A 188 11.22 14.92 10.91
CA ALA A 188 11.40 16.36 10.81
C ALA A 188 10.12 17.08 10.37
N GLY A 189 9.44 16.56 9.34
CA GLY A 189 8.17 17.10 8.89
C GLY A 189 7.10 17.03 9.97
N PHE A 190 6.96 15.89 10.64
CA PHE A 190 5.99 15.71 11.72
C PHE A 190 6.24 16.67 12.88
N ALA A 191 7.47 16.73 13.37
CA ALA A 191 7.84 17.63 14.48
C ALA A 191 7.59 19.11 14.12
N ALA A 192 7.89 19.51 12.87
CA ALA A 192 7.62 20.86 12.39
C ALA A 192 6.12 21.17 12.32
N GLY A 193 5.31 20.22 11.87
CA GLY A 193 3.85 20.35 11.84
C GLY A 193 3.23 20.46 13.24
N VAL A 194 3.69 19.63 14.18
CA VAL A 194 3.31 19.73 15.60
C VAL A 194 3.66 21.10 16.16
N ALA A 195 4.89 21.56 15.94
CA ALA A 195 5.35 22.87 16.46
C ALA A 195 4.56 24.05 15.86
N ALA A 196 4.17 23.95 14.59
CA ALA A 196 3.36 24.97 13.92
C ALA A 196 1.94 25.08 14.50
N ALA A 197 1.31 23.95 14.84
CA ALA A 197 -0.05 23.91 15.38
C ALA A 197 -0.10 24.03 16.91
N CYS A 198 0.90 23.52 17.61
CA CYS A 198 1.00 23.49 19.07
C CYS A 198 2.42 23.83 19.55
N PRO A 199 2.78 25.12 19.66
CA PRO A 199 4.15 25.52 20.07
C PRO A 199 4.59 25.07 21.47
N THR A 200 3.65 24.60 22.30
CA THR A 200 3.92 24.08 23.66
C THR A 200 3.98 22.56 23.73
N CYS A 201 3.68 21.88 22.62
CA CYS A 201 3.73 20.44 22.55
C CYS A 201 5.16 19.93 22.43
N THR A 202 5.37 18.71 22.90
CA THR A 202 6.65 17.98 22.77
C THR A 202 6.44 16.72 21.98
N VAL A 203 7.42 16.35 21.15
CA VAL A 203 7.46 15.09 20.41
C VAL A 203 8.56 14.21 21.02
N ASP A 204 8.19 13.04 21.54
CA ASP A 204 9.13 12.00 21.93
C ASP A 204 9.42 11.11 20.72
N VAL A 205 10.68 11.06 20.29
CA VAL A 205 11.13 10.35 19.09
C VAL A 205 11.83 9.06 19.49
N LYS A 206 11.38 7.94 18.92
CA LYS A 206 12.02 6.63 19.06
C LYS A 206 12.14 5.95 17.71
N TYR A 207 13.11 5.05 17.60
CA TYR A 207 13.30 4.19 16.45
C TYR A 207 13.28 2.74 16.89
N VAL A 208 12.70 1.85 16.05
CA VAL A 208 12.63 0.41 16.36
C VAL A 208 14.03 -0.19 16.33
N THR A 209 14.81 0.12 15.28
CA THR A 209 16.21 -0.31 15.16
C THR A 209 17.11 0.82 14.63
N TYR A 210 18.41 0.54 14.57
CA TYR A 210 19.46 1.44 14.08
C TYR A 210 20.35 0.70 13.09
N PRO A 211 20.90 1.38 12.06
CA PRO A 211 21.82 0.73 11.13
C PRO A 211 22.98 0.01 11.84
N PRO A 212 23.38 -1.16 11.38
CA PRO A 212 23.01 -1.80 10.11
C PRO A 212 21.76 -2.69 10.17
N ASP A 213 21.01 -2.70 11.26
CA ASP A 213 19.79 -3.49 11.40
C ASP A 213 18.59 -2.76 10.78
N PHE A 214 18.11 -3.24 9.62
CA PHE A 214 16.93 -2.74 8.93
C PHE A 214 15.65 -3.56 9.24
N GLY A 215 15.71 -4.57 10.11
CA GLY A 215 14.55 -5.35 10.54
C GLY A 215 13.47 -4.55 11.25
N GLY A 216 13.78 -3.33 11.69
CA GLY A 216 12.85 -2.42 12.35
C GLY A 216 11.61 -2.04 11.53
N PHE A 217 11.58 -2.28 10.22
CA PHE A 217 10.39 -2.09 9.40
C PHE A 217 9.37 -3.24 9.51
N ASN A 218 9.74 -4.36 10.15
CA ASN A 218 8.87 -5.54 10.29
C ASN A 218 8.74 -6.07 11.72
N ASP A 219 9.28 -5.35 12.72
CA ASP A 219 9.19 -5.75 14.15
C ASP A 219 8.02 -5.07 14.85
N ALA A 220 6.80 -5.58 14.63
CA ALA A 220 5.59 -5.05 15.25
C ALA A 220 5.59 -5.22 16.79
N ALA A 221 6.24 -6.26 17.31
CA ALA A 221 6.32 -6.48 18.75
C ALA A 221 7.14 -5.37 19.43
N LYS A 222 8.29 -5.02 18.84
CA LYS A 222 9.15 -3.95 19.33
C LYS A 222 8.50 -2.56 19.20
N ALA A 223 7.83 -2.30 18.08
CA ALA A 223 7.07 -1.07 17.90
C ALA A 223 5.94 -0.93 18.94
N LYS A 224 5.25 -2.03 19.27
CA LYS A 224 4.23 -2.06 20.34
C LYS A 224 4.83 -1.74 21.71
N GLU A 225 5.97 -2.34 22.08
CA GLU A 225 6.66 -2.03 23.33
C GLU A 225 7.00 -0.54 23.45
N ILE A 226 7.53 0.05 22.37
CA ILE A 226 7.88 1.48 22.33
C ILE A 226 6.61 2.33 22.47
N ALA A 227 5.55 2.01 21.76
CA ALA A 227 4.28 2.73 21.83
C ALA A 227 3.68 2.70 23.24
N LEU A 228 3.64 1.52 23.88
CA LEU A 228 3.16 1.38 25.25
C LEU A 228 3.95 2.26 26.23
N ALA A 229 5.27 2.30 26.09
CA ALA A 229 6.12 3.17 26.93
C ALA A 229 5.82 4.66 26.70
N GLN A 230 5.66 5.10 25.44
CA GLN A 230 5.33 6.51 25.14
C GLN A 230 3.94 6.89 25.66
N TYR A 231 2.93 6.01 25.59
CA TYR A 231 1.61 6.24 26.19
C TYR A 231 1.70 6.31 27.73
N GLU A 232 2.50 5.43 28.36
CA GLU A 232 2.72 5.47 29.83
C GLU A 232 3.40 6.78 30.27
N GLU A 233 4.29 7.33 29.46
CA GLU A 233 4.92 8.63 29.67
C GLU A 233 3.99 9.82 29.40
N GLY A 234 2.77 9.55 28.93
CA GLY A 234 1.67 10.51 28.81
C GLY A 234 1.47 11.06 27.40
N ALA A 235 2.05 10.46 26.37
CA ALA A 235 1.65 10.73 24.99
C ALA A 235 0.18 10.30 24.81
N ASP A 236 -0.61 11.09 24.08
CA ASP A 236 -1.99 10.71 23.72
C ASP A 236 -2.17 10.51 22.21
N ILE A 237 -1.18 10.87 21.41
CA ILE A 237 -1.12 10.65 19.97
C ILE A 237 0.30 10.18 19.60
N ILE A 238 0.41 9.09 18.84
CA ILE A 238 1.70 8.61 18.33
C ILE A 238 1.60 8.40 16.82
N TYR A 239 2.57 8.90 16.08
CA TYR A 239 2.74 8.68 14.64
C TYR A 239 3.85 7.67 14.38
N HIS A 240 3.64 6.71 13.46
CA HIS A 240 4.70 5.84 13.02
C HIS A 240 5.08 6.05 11.54
N ALA A 241 6.38 5.91 11.26
CA ALA A 241 6.96 5.76 9.94
C ALA A 241 7.82 4.48 9.92
N ALA A 242 7.15 3.31 10.01
CA ALA A 242 7.79 2.04 10.33
C ALA A 242 7.27 0.84 9.51
N GLY A 243 6.55 1.11 8.41
CA GLY A 243 6.00 0.04 7.57
C GLY A 243 5.15 -0.95 8.37
N GLY A 244 5.34 -2.26 8.17
CA GLY A 244 4.61 -3.32 8.86
C GLY A 244 4.78 -3.34 10.37
N ALA A 245 5.92 -2.86 10.90
CA ALA A 245 6.13 -2.72 12.34
C ALA A 245 5.10 -1.79 13.00
N GLY A 246 4.59 -0.79 12.26
CA GLY A 246 3.57 0.14 12.74
C GLY A 246 2.26 -0.50 13.18
N ASN A 247 1.96 -1.71 12.74
CA ASN A 247 0.78 -2.47 13.21
C ASN A 247 0.81 -2.67 14.73
N GLY A 248 1.99 -2.76 15.34
CA GLY A 248 2.14 -2.81 16.80
C GLY A 248 1.67 -1.56 17.53
N LEU A 249 1.80 -0.37 16.92
CA LEU A 249 1.26 0.88 17.47
C LEU A 249 -0.28 0.85 17.56
N PHE A 250 -0.97 0.33 16.54
CA PHE A 250 -2.43 0.25 16.56
C PHE A 250 -2.94 -0.68 17.66
N GLU A 251 -2.25 -1.80 17.88
CA GLU A 251 -2.55 -2.70 19.00
C GLU A 251 -2.32 -2.02 20.34
N ALA A 252 -1.21 -1.27 20.51
CA ALA A 252 -0.92 -0.53 21.73
C ALA A 252 -1.98 0.55 22.01
N ALA A 253 -2.39 1.30 20.98
CA ALA A 253 -3.41 2.34 21.13
C ALA A 253 -4.75 1.75 21.59
N LYS A 254 -5.16 0.61 21.05
CA LYS A 254 -6.34 -0.13 21.50
C LYS A 254 -6.19 -0.60 22.95
N GLU A 255 -5.10 -1.28 23.27
CA GLU A 255 -4.83 -1.84 24.59
C GLU A 255 -4.86 -0.77 25.70
N VAL A 256 -4.18 0.35 25.47
CA VAL A 256 -4.16 1.48 26.43
C VAL A 256 -5.53 2.12 26.57
N SER A 257 -6.23 2.34 25.46
CA SER A 257 -7.58 2.91 25.50
C SER A 257 -8.56 2.03 26.25
N ASP A 258 -8.54 0.72 26.00
CA ASP A 258 -9.43 -0.25 26.64
C ASP A 258 -9.14 -0.39 28.14
N SER A 259 -7.85 -0.40 28.52
CA SER A 259 -7.45 -0.59 29.93
C SER A 259 -7.67 0.64 30.79
N THR A 260 -7.50 1.85 30.22
CA THR A 260 -7.61 3.11 30.97
C THR A 260 -8.99 3.75 30.87
N GLY A 261 -9.80 3.36 29.88
CA GLY A 261 -11.06 4.04 29.54
C GLY A 261 -10.87 5.43 28.92
N THR A 262 -9.62 5.83 28.65
CA THR A 262 -9.27 7.11 27.98
C THR A 262 -8.68 6.80 26.61
N LYS A 263 -9.29 7.36 25.57
CA LYS A 263 -8.86 7.10 24.20
C LYS A 263 -7.53 7.76 23.91
N VAL A 264 -6.57 6.97 23.42
CA VAL A 264 -5.32 7.42 22.82
C VAL A 264 -5.35 7.10 21.33
N TRP A 265 -4.50 7.75 20.56
CA TRP A 265 -4.56 7.71 19.10
C TRP A 265 -3.25 7.28 18.48
N ALA A 266 -3.37 6.52 17.40
CA ALA A 266 -2.29 6.24 16.45
C ALA A 266 -2.47 7.05 15.17
N ILE A 267 -1.37 7.38 14.49
CA ILE A 267 -1.35 7.91 13.13
C ILE A 267 -0.58 6.93 12.27
N GLY A 268 -1.20 6.53 11.15
CA GLY A 268 -0.65 5.59 10.19
C GLY A 268 0.24 6.23 9.13
N VAL A 269 0.80 5.39 8.23
CA VAL A 269 1.70 5.81 7.15
C VAL A 269 1.43 5.04 5.85
N ASP A 270 1.83 5.61 4.73
CA ASP A 270 1.74 5.11 3.34
C ASP A 270 0.30 4.95 2.86
N ALA A 271 -0.44 4.02 3.42
CA ALA A 271 -1.83 3.72 3.12
C ALA A 271 -2.79 4.45 4.06
N ASP A 272 -4.06 4.53 3.69
CA ASP A 272 -5.14 4.83 4.63
C ASP A 272 -5.38 3.63 5.54
N GLN A 273 -4.56 3.53 6.60
CA GLN A 273 -4.49 2.32 7.42
C GLN A 273 -5.76 2.04 8.22
N ALA A 274 -6.62 3.03 8.43
CA ALA A 274 -7.95 2.77 8.99
C ALA A 274 -8.82 1.87 8.09
N ASN A 275 -8.52 1.81 6.78
CA ASN A 275 -9.20 0.93 5.83
C ASN A 275 -8.50 -0.41 5.62
N THR A 276 -7.23 -0.56 6.03
CA THR A 276 -6.44 -1.79 5.79
C THR A 276 -6.33 -2.69 7.02
N VAL A 277 -6.41 -2.12 8.22
CA VAL A 277 -6.38 -2.89 9.47
C VAL A 277 -7.75 -3.50 9.79
N SER A 278 -7.79 -4.37 10.79
CA SER A 278 -9.05 -4.95 11.27
C SER A 278 -10.02 -3.87 11.80
N SER A 279 -11.32 -4.15 11.73
CA SER A 279 -12.37 -3.26 12.25
C SER A 279 -12.28 -3.00 13.76
N GLU A 280 -11.49 -3.80 14.49
CA GLU A 280 -11.23 -3.61 15.91
C GLU A 280 -10.14 -2.57 16.18
N LEU A 281 -9.20 -2.38 15.25
CA LEU A 281 -8.07 -1.43 15.35
C LEU A 281 -8.39 -0.08 14.69
N ALA A 282 -9.13 -0.08 13.59
CA ALA A 282 -9.47 1.12 12.84
C ALA A 282 -10.01 2.30 13.68
N PRO A 283 -10.83 2.08 14.73
CA PRO A 283 -11.32 3.18 15.57
C PRO A 283 -10.24 3.95 16.36
N TYR A 284 -9.03 3.41 16.48
CA TYR A 284 -7.93 4.03 17.21
C TYR A 284 -6.95 4.78 16.31
N ILE A 285 -7.20 4.80 15.00
CA ILE A 285 -6.41 5.54 14.02
C ILE A 285 -7.04 6.91 13.80
N LEU A 286 -6.31 7.97 14.18
CA LEU A 286 -6.74 9.36 14.04
C LEU A 286 -6.78 9.79 12.57
N THR A 287 -5.71 9.49 11.86
CA THR A 287 -5.46 9.74 10.43
C THR A 287 -4.30 8.86 9.97
N SER A 288 -3.96 8.90 8.68
CA SER A 288 -2.73 8.31 8.14
C SER A 288 -2.05 9.34 7.24
N MET A 289 -0.72 9.41 7.30
CA MET A 289 0.07 10.09 6.28
C MET A 289 0.06 9.24 5.02
N ILE A 290 -0.51 9.76 3.96
CA ILE A 290 -0.64 9.05 2.69
C ILE A 290 0.60 9.29 1.83
N LYS A 291 1.20 8.19 1.34
CA LYS A 291 2.30 8.19 0.37
C LYS A 291 1.89 7.35 -0.83
N ARG A 292 1.71 8.00 -1.96
CA ARG A 292 1.08 7.41 -3.15
C ARG A 292 2.04 6.53 -3.96
N VAL A 293 2.60 5.51 -3.29
CA VAL A 293 3.43 4.48 -3.93
C VAL A 293 2.66 3.75 -5.02
N ASP A 294 1.36 3.51 -4.81
CA ASP A 294 0.43 2.95 -5.78
C ASP A 294 0.40 3.73 -7.10
N VAL A 295 0.32 5.05 -7.01
CA VAL A 295 0.32 5.94 -8.18
C VAL A 295 1.68 5.96 -8.87
N ALA A 296 2.77 5.97 -8.10
CA ALA A 296 4.12 5.98 -8.65
C ALA A 296 4.40 4.69 -9.44
N VAL A 297 4.07 3.53 -8.89
CA VAL A 297 4.19 2.23 -9.57
C VAL A 297 3.31 2.18 -10.82
N TYR A 298 2.02 2.50 -10.69
CA TYR A 298 1.10 2.50 -11.81
C TYR A 298 1.55 3.40 -12.96
N ASN A 299 1.96 4.64 -12.65
CA ASN A 299 2.40 5.61 -13.66
C ASN A 299 3.68 5.18 -14.36
N THR A 300 4.62 4.54 -13.66
CA THR A 300 5.85 4.01 -14.25
C THR A 300 5.56 2.85 -15.18
N ILE A 301 4.66 1.93 -14.79
CA ILE A 301 4.18 0.85 -15.66
C ILE A 301 3.48 1.42 -16.89
N LYS A 302 2.60 2.39 -16.69
CA LYS A 302 1.87 3.05 -17.78
C LYS A 302 2.81 3.74 -18.75
N ALA A 303 3.90 4.35 -18.29
CA ALA A 303 4.89 4.99 -19.15
C ALA A 303 5.60 3.98 -20.06
N VAL A 304 5.84 2.74 -19.58
CA VAL A 304 6.38 1.66 -20.42
C VAL A 304 5.36 1.23 -21.48
N VAL A 305 4.11 1.00 -21.09
CA VAL A 305 3.03 0.63 -22.01
C VAL A 305 2.80 1.70 -23.09
N ASP A 306 2.87 2.97 -22.73
CA ASP A 306 2.70 4.10 -23.67
C ASP A 306 3.97 4.38 -24.50
N GLY A 307 5.09 3.70 -24.24
CA GLY A 307 6.37 3.97 -24.92
C GLY A 307 6.99 5.32 -24.56
N THR A 308 6.65 5.87 -23.40
CA THR A 308 7.11 7.18 -22.89
C THR A 308 8.04 7.07 -21.68
N PHE A 309 8.42 5.84 -21.31
CA PHE A 309 9.31 5.62 -20.19
C PHE A 309 10.62 6.39 -20.35
N ALA A 310 11.05 7.04 -19.29
CA ALA A 310 12.32 7.73 -19.21
C ALA A 310 12.94 7.49 -17.82
N GLY A 311 14.24 7.22 -17.80
CA GLY A 311 14.99 7.24 -16.54
C GLY A 311 15.13 8.65 -15.99
N GLY A 312 15.62 8.74 -14.76
CA GLY A 312 15.77 9.97 -14.01
C GLY A 312 14.93 9.97 -12.73
N VAL A 313 14.75 11.13 -12.11
CA VAL A 313 14.07 11.24 -10.82
C VAL A 313 12.74 11.95 -10.99
N THR A 314 11.69 11.34 -10.45
CA THR A 314 10.36 11.95 -10.29
C THR A 314 10.07 12.16 -8.81
N VAL A 315 9.71 13.39 -8.45
CA VAL A 315 9.35 13.75 -7.08
C VAL A 315 7.83 13.77 -6.94
N PHE A 316 7.33 13.04 -5.95
CA PHE A 316 5.92 12.97 -5.59
C PHE A 316 5.68 13.80 -4.32
N ASP A 317 5.24 15.04 -4.49
CA ASP A 317 4.99 16.00 -3.41
C ASP A 317 3.49 16.33 -3.25
N LEU A 318 3.16 17.31 -2.39
CA LEU A 318 1.78 17.78 -2.20
C LEU A 318 1.18 18.41 -3.45
N SER A 319 1.99 18.99 -4.35
CA SER A 319 1.49 19.68 -5.54
C SER A 319 0.91 18.74 -6.61
N VAL A 320 1.36 17.48 -6.58
CA VAL A 320 0.91 16.40 -7.46
C VAL A 320 0.12 15.32 -6.70
N ASP A 321 -0.30 15.62 -5.47
CA ASP A 321 -0.97 14.67 -4.57
C ASP A 321 -0.19 13.36 -4.36
N GLY A 322 1.15 13.44 -4.43
CA GLY A 322 2.05 12.32 -4.20
C GLY A 322 2.16 11.93 -2.73
N VAL A 323 1.92 12.88 -1.84
CA VAL A 323 1.77 12.71 -0.39
C VAL A 323 0.54 13.46 0.10
N GLY A 324 0.03 13.10 1.30
CA GLY A 324 -1.16 13.73 1.83
C GLY A 324 -1.54 13.16 3.20
N TYR A 325 -2.84 13.20 3.52
CA TYR A 325 -3.39 12.65 4.75
C TYR A 325 -4.78 12.06 4.51
N SER A 326 -5.23 11.16 5.41
CA SER A 326 -6.56 10.56 5.36
C SER A 326 -7.55 11.27 6.29
N THR A 327 -8.81 11.30 5.90
CA THR A 327 -9.93 11.75 6.75
C THR A 327 -10.84 10.60 7.20
N THR A 328 -10.44 9.36 6.95
CA THR A 328 -11.23 8.17 7.30
C THR A 328 -11.51 8.12 8.80
N GLY A 329 -12.74 7.77 9.15
CA GLY A 329 -13.22 7.77 10.53
C GLY A 329 -13.82 9.11 11.00
N GLY A 330 -13.58 10.22 10.28
CA GLY A 330 -14.14 11.53 10.60
C GLY A 330 -13.54 12.19 11.86
N TRP A 331 -12.43 11.63 12.39
CA TRP A 331 -11.85 12.09 13.66
C TRP A 331 -11.19 13.46 13.59
N ILE A 332 -10.85 13.90 12.38
CA ILE A 332 -10.21 15.20 12.10
C ILE A 332 -11.07 16.15 11.29
N ASP A 333 -12.35 15.83 11.03
CA ASP A 333 -13.23 16.63 10.16
C ASP A 333 -13.34 18.10 10.62
N ASP A 334 -13.31 18.33 11.92
CA ASP A 334 -13.38 19.68 12.53
C ASP A 334 -12.13 20.54 12.30
N ILE A 335 -11.00 19.94 11.88
CA ILE A 335 -9.72 20.62 11.67
C ILE A 335 -9.21 20.52 10.22
N VAL A 336 -9.95 19.88 9.32
CA VAL A 336 -9.56 19.73 7.89
C VAL A 336 -9.26 21.09 7.26
N SER A 337 -10.05 22.12 7.57
CA SER A 337 -9.82 23.47 7.02
C SER A 337 -8.48 24.06 7.43
N ASP A 338 -8.03 23.80 8.65
CA ASP A 338 -6.74 24.28 9.14
C ASP A 338 -5.59 23.52 8.45
N ILE A 339 -5.71 22.18 8.31
CA ILE A 339 -4.72 21.34 7.61
C ILE A 339 -4.60 21.77 6.14
N GLU A 340 -5.72 21.99 5.44
CA GLU A 340 -5.71 22.47 4.05
C GLU A 340 -5.09 23.87 3.92
N GLY A 341 -5.24 24.72 4.94
CA GLY A 341 -4.54 26.00 5.00
C GLY A 341 -3.02 25.83 5.01
N TYR A 342 -2.49 24.92 5.81
CA TYR A 342 -1.06 24.60 5.84
C TYR A 342 -0.60 23.94 4.53
N LYS A 343 -1.39 23.00 3.98
CA LYS A 343 -1.11 22.39 2.67
C LYS A 343 -0.93 23.45 1.58
N ALA A 344 -1.82 24.44 1.52
CA ALA A 344 -1.71 25.53 0.56
C ALA A 344 -0.45 26.38 0.75
N GLN A 345 -0.06 26.66 1.98
CA GLN A 345 1.16 27.41 2.29
C GLN A 345 2.44 26.64 1.91
N ILE A 346 2.44 25.31 2.06
CA ILE A 346 3.57 24.47 1.62
C ILE A 346 3.64 24.46 0.09
N ILE A 347 2.53 24.23 -0.60
CA ILE A 347 2.48 24.20 -2.08
C ILE A 347 2.89 25.57 -2.68
N SER A 348 2.51 26.67 -2.04
CA SER A 348 2.91 28.01 -2.49
C SER A 348 4.35 28.37 -2.17
N GLY A 349 5.05 27.57 -1.33
CA GLY A 349 6.41 27.84 -0.85
C GLY A 349 6.49 28.88 0.29
N GLU A 350 5.37 29.29 0.87
CA GLU A 350 5.32 30.14 2.08
C GLU A 350 5.89 29.39 3.29
N ILE A 351 5.63 28.09 3.38
CA ILE A 351 6.25 27.18 4.35
C ILE A 351 7.19 26.24 3.61
N THR A 352 8.45 26.25 4.02
CA THR A 352 9.43 25.23 3.64
C THR A 352 9.56 24.24 4.79
N VAL A 353 9.14 22.99 4.55
CA VAL A 353 9.19 21.93 5.55
C VAL A 353 10.62 21.40 5.65
N PRO A 354 11.20 21.27 6.86
CA PRO A 354 12.54 20.69 7.01
C PRO A 354 12.52 19.18 6.66
N ALA A 355 13.58 18.73 5.97
CA ALA A 355 13.77 17.34 5.57
C ALA A 355 14.79 16.59 6.46
N ALA A 356 15.23 17.19 7.56
CA ALA A 356 16.09 16.59 8.58
C ALA A 356 15.81 17.23 9.94
N PRO A 357 15.93 16.46 11.04
CA PRO A 357 15.77 16.94 12.43
C PRO A 357 16.76 18.00 12.85
#